data_bfcd1f762348eac62696a14a12a3e5ad
#
_entry.id   bfcd1f762348eac62696a14a12a3e5ad
#
_cell.length_a   1.000
_cell.length_b   1.000
_cell.length_c   1.000
_cell.angle_alpha   90.00
_cell.angle_beta   90.00
_cell.angle_gamma   90.00
#
_symmetry.space_group_name_H-M   'P 1'
#
loop_
_entity.id
_entity.type
_entity.pdbx_description
1 polymer ?
#
loop_
_entity_poly.entity_id
_entity_poly.type
_entity_poly.pdbx_seq_one_letter_code
_entity_poly.pdbx_strand_id
1 'polypeptide(L)'
;MVRTLYLNESDRDIRVVMDGPSILIKDPERADRRIPIRFISRVVIFGNIWISSDVLTALAGQNIPLICISKWASNISISMPFQFTYPAHCIDLELVLKDQQKAMDFTNWARQKRAFMKTEVIRRIYPNADISCSNYREIISFLMPEDREKWLTVKNTLKALFWSLITEHLISLGLDPHCGIINRKSAFGLVRDYAYIMSPEMDYQALQFFRSDSIDTLIRSDRKPCLLTAKGIHNIINRFENRQYIVRRLVGEIKDKLYELMGTDYEGKLSRLL
;
A
#
# COMPACT_ATOMS: atom_id res chain seq x y z
N MET A 1 -2.04 18.55 8.82
CA MET A 1 -2.12 17.55 7.72
C MET A 1 -1.20 16.39 8.08
N VAL A 2 -1.73 15.20 8.20
CA VAL A 2 -0.96 14.00 8.56
C VAL A 2 -0.29 13.46 7.30
N ARG A 3 0.98 13.02 7.39
CA ARG A 3 1.82 12.65 6.24
C ARG A 3 2.45 11.27 6.41
N THR A 4 2.80 10.64 5.30
CA THR A 4 3.63 9.44 5.30
C THR A 4 5.08 9.82 5.58
N LEU A 5 5.73 9.10 6.50
CA LEU A 5 7.17 9.19 6.70
C LEU A 5 7.86 8.09 5.89
N TYR A 6 8.62 8.49 4.89
CA TYR A 6 9.47 7.61 4.11
C TYR A 6 10.91 7.67 4.60
N LEU A 7 11.47 6.52 4.93
CA LEU A 7 12.86 6.33 5.33
C LEU A 7 13.53 5.38 4.33
N ASN A 8 14.66 5.79 3.79
CA ASN A 8 15.38 5.01 2.79
C ASN A 8 16.85 4.86 3.21
N GLU A 9 17.31 3.61 3.28
CA GLU A 9 18.71 3.28 3.39
C GLU A 9 19.42 3.66 2.08
N SER A 10 19.98 4.84 2.01
CA SER A 10 20.84 5.27 0.87
C SER A 10 22.32 5.06 1.22
N ASP A 11 22.70 3.82 1.52
CA ASP A 11 24.06 3.44 1.94
C ASP A 11 24.56 4.19 3.21
N ARG A 12 23.64 4.64 4.07
CA ARG A 12 23.88 5.45 5.27
C ARG A 12 23.37 4.77 6.53
N ASP A 13 24.06 4.96 7.62
CA ASP A 13 23.65 4.47 8.94
C ASP A 13 22.60 5.40 9.56
N ILE A 14 21.39 5.39 9.01
CA ILE A 14 20.27 6.16 9.54
C ILE A 14 19.79 5.54 10.84
N ARG A 15 19.66 6.37 11.89
CA ARG A 15 19.11 5.97 13.19
C ARG A 15 17.87 6.75 13.52
N VAL A 16 16.87 6.04 13.99
CA VAL A 16 15.56 6.59 14.34
C VAL A 16 15.30 6.35 15.82
N VAL A 17 15.20 7.42 16.59
CA VAL A 17 15.02 7.37 18.04
C VAL A 17 13.88 8.28 18.48
N MET A 18 13.39 8.09 19.69
CA MET A 18 12.45 9.02 20.32
C MET A 18 13.16 10.26 20.85
N ASP A 19 12.49 11.40 20.72
CA ASP A 19 12.90 12.67 21.32
C ASP A 19 11.64 13.43 21.79
N GLY A 20 11.25 13.18 23.03
CA GLY A 20 9.99 13.63 23.58
C GLY A 20 8.79 13.09 22.76
N PRO A 21 7.85 13.96 22.32
CA PRO A 21 6.68 13.55 21.51
C PRO A 21 7.01 13.42 20.01
N SER A 22 8.28 13.38 19.64
CA SER A 22 8.75 13.40 18.26
C SER A 22 9.69 12.24 17.97
N ILE A 23 9.74 11.87 16.70
CA ILE A 23 10.76 10.99 16.15
C ILE A 23 11.93 11.86 15.71
N LEU A 24 13.14 11.51 16.15
CA LEU A 24 14.40 12.11 15.72
C LEU A 24 15.09 11.16 14.74
N ILE A 25 15.30 11.64 13.53
CA ILE A 25 16.02 10.92 12.48
C ILE A 25 17.44 11.48 12.43
N LYS A 26 18.40 10.65 12.82
CA LYS A 26 19.84 10.96 12.76
C LYS A 26 20.40 10.42 11.45
N ASP A 27 20.93 11.31 10.62
CA ASP A 27 21.58 11.01 9.34
C ASP A 27 23.03 11.51 9.44
N PRO A 28 24.06 10.63 9.35
CA PRO A 28 25.45 11.04 9.49
C PRO A 28 25.92 12.14 8.51
N GLU A 29 25.22 12.28 7.38
CA GLU A 29 25.59 13.21 6.32
C GLU A 29 24.68 14.44 6.24
N ARG A 30 23.65 14.52 7.06
CA ARG A 30 22.66 15.61 7.05
C ARG A 30 22.32 16.06 8.46
N ALA A 31 21.73 17.24 8.55
CA ALA A 31 21.18 17.72 9.81
C ALA A 31 20.08 16.78 10.32
N ASP A 32 20.08 16.52 11.61
CA ASP A 32 19.06 15.75 12.31
C ASP A 32 17.66 16.33 12.05
N ARG A 33 16.69 15.47 11.82
CA ARG A 33 15.31 15.88 11.55
C ARG A 33 14.39 15.40 12.67
N ARG A 34 13.67 16.33 13.27
CA ARG A 34 12.66 16.06 14.28
C ARG A 34 11.26 16.13 13.68
N ILE A 35 10.46 15.06 13.85
CA ILE A 35 9.09 14.97 13.30
C ILE A 35 8.15 14.59 14.43
N PRO A 36 7.18 15.45 14.82
CA PRO A 36 6.18 15.11 15.82
C PRO A 36 5.33 13.92 15.34
N ILE A 37 5.14 12.92 16.20
CA ILE A 37 4.41 11.67 15.85
C ILE A 37 2.98 11.98 15.39
N ARG A 38 2.32 12.97 15.99
CA ARG A 38 0.95 13.40 15.62
C ARG A 38 0.77 13.81 14.14
N PHE A 39 1.87 14.06 13.43
CA PHE A 39 1.83 14.41 11.99
C PHE A 39 2.14 13.23 11.08
N ILE A 40 2.30 12.03 11.64
CA ILE A 40 2.62 10.82 10.89
C ILE A 40 1.37 9.94 10.83
N SER A 41 0.97 9.52 9.62
CA SER A 41 -0.12 8.55 9.43
C SER A 41 0.39 7.12 9.27
N ARG A 42 1.56 6.96 8.67
CA ARG A 42 2.26 5.69 8.52
C ARG A 42 3.74 5.92 8.30
N VAL A 43 4.54 4.91 8.59
CA VAL A 43 5.99 4.90 8.33
C VAL A 43 6.30 3.81 7.32
N VAL A 44 7.07 4.14 6.28
CA VAL A 44 7.53 3.18 5.26
C VAL A 44 9.05 3.23 5.18
N ILE A 45 9.68 2.09 5.42
CA ILE A 45 11.12 1.92 5.45
C ILE A 45 11.56 1.09 4.27
N PHE A 46 12.57 1.56 3.57
CA PHE A 46 13.24 0.84 2.50
C PHE A 46 14.67 0.48 2.93
N GLY A 47 14.95 -0.81 2.94
CA GLY A 47 16.26 -1.34 3.33
C GLY A 47 16.43 -1.52 4.83
N ASN A 48 17.66 -1.40 5.31
CA ASN A 48 18.04 -1.62 6.69
C ASN A 48 18.29 -0.31 7.43
N ILE A 49 17.42 0.01 8.39
CA ILE A 49 17.49 1.24 9.19
C ILE A 49 17.40 0.82 10.66
N TRP A 50 18.26 1.41 11.48
CA TRP A 50 18.20 1.18 12.91
C TRP A 50 17.05 1.98 13.55
N ILE A 51 16.17 1.31 14.28
CA ILE A 51 15.02 1.93 14.97
C ILE A 51 15.02 1.48 16.43
N SER A 52 14.90 2.42 17.35
CA SER A 52 14.74 2.08 18.76
C SER A 52 13.36 1.47 19.03
N SER A 53 13.30 0.56 20.01
CA SER A 53 12.03 -0.06 20.44
C SER A 53 10.98 0.97 20.90
N ASP A 54 11.44 2.08 21.50
CA ASP A 54 10.56 3.16 21.95
C ASP A 54 9.78 3.80 20.80
N VAL A 55 10.42 3.94 19.60
CA VAL A 55 9.74 4.41 18.39
C VAL A 55 8.65 3.44 17.97
N LEU A 56 8.96 2.13 17.96
CA LEU A 56 7.98 1.10 17.61
C LEU A 56 6.78 1.12 18.54
N THR A 57 7.04 1.21 19.85
CA THR A 57 6.00 1.27 20.88
C THR A 57 5.16 2.54 20.76
N ALA A 58 5.81 3.70 20.53
CA ALA A 58 5.10 4.96 20.37
C ALA A 58 4.21 5.00 19.11
N LEU A 59 4.69 4.45 17.98
CA LEU A 59 3.89 4.31 16.74
C LEU A 59 2.69 3.40 16.97
N ALA A 60 2.93 2.22 17.59
CA ALA A 60 1.87 1.27 17.92
C ALA A 60 0.81 1.90 18.84
N GLY A 61 1.21 2.64 19.87
CA GLY A 61 0.30 3.31 20.80
C GLY A 61 -0.59 4.38 20.15
N GLN A 62 -0.22 4.88 18.97
CA GLN A 62 -1.01 5.84 18.19
C GLN A 62 -1.66 5.23 16.94
N ASN A 63 -1.73 3.91 16.85
CA ASN A 63 -2.30 3.17 15.70
C ASN A 63 -1.62 3.53 14.35
N ILE A 64 -0.34 3.89 14.38
CA ILE A 64 0.43 4.23 13.19
C ILE A 64 1.14 2.97 12.69
N PRO A 65 0.78 2.42 11.52
CA PRO A 65 1.45 1.25 10.97
C PRO A 65 2.86 1.58 10.49
N LEU A 66 3.78 0.66 10.73
CA LEU A 66 5.14 0.71 10.23
C LEU A 66 5.35 -0.45 9.25
N ILE A 67 5.75 -0.13 8.03
CA ILE A 67 5.99 -1.07 6.96
C ILE A 67 7.48 -1.07 6.63
N CYS A 68 8.11 -2.25 6.72
CA CYS A 68 9.49 -2.43 6.29
C CYS A 68 9.53 -3.22 4.98
N ILE A 69 10.25 -2.70 4.03
CA ILE A 69 10.47 -3.29 2.71
C ILE A 69 11.95 -3.66 2.62
N SER A 70 12.23 -4.94 2.43
CA SER A 70 13.62 -5.38 2.27
C SER A 70 14.30 -4.68 1.09
N LYS A 71 15.62 -4.58 1.12
CA LYS A 71 16.44 -3.95 0.07
C LYS A 71 16.11 -4.45 -1.35
N TRP A 72 15.73 -5.71 -1.47
CA TRP A 72 15.35 -6.35 -2.75
C TRP A 72 13.85 -6.35 -3.03
N ALA A 73 13.06 -5.67 -2.20
CA ALA A 73 11.59 -5.68 -2.27
C ALA A 73 10.96 -7.11 -2.28
N SER A 74 11.71 -8.13 -1.87
CA SER A 74 11.25 -9.51 -1.82
C SER A 74 10.40 -9.79 -0.58
N ASN A 75 10.71 -9.13 0.53
CA ASN A 75 10.04 -9.29 1.81
C ASN A 75 9.44 -7.96 2.28
N ILE A 76 8.22 -8.05 2.78
CA ILE A 76 7.48 -6.93 3.37
C ILE A 76 7.07 -7.38 4.76
N SER A 77 7.40 -6.60 5.78
CA SER A 77 6.85 -6.76 7.11
C SER A 77 5.99 -5.57 7.49
N ILE A 78 4.95 -5.82 8.28
CA ILE A 78 4.05 -4.80 8.78
C ILE A 78 4.00 -4.95 10.29
N SER A 79 4.34 -3.89 11.01
CA SER A 79 4.16 -3.78 12.45
C SER A 79 2.89 -2.97 12.72
N MET A 80 2.03 -3.54 13.56
CA MET A 80 0.74 -2.95 13.95
C MET A 80 0.59 -3.02 15.48
N PRO A 81 -0.26 -2.19 16.07
CA PRO A 81 -0.54 -2.27 17.50
C PRO A 81 -1.15 -3.62 17.87
N PHE A 82 -0.72 -4.20 18.99
CA PHE A 82 -1.25 -5.47 19.51
C PHE A 82 -2.68 -5.30 20.08
N GLN A 83 -2.89 -4.18 20.77
CA GLN A 83 -4.21 -3.82 21.29
C GLN A 83 -4.99 -3.05 20.22
N PHE A 84 -5.51 -3.76 19.25
CA PHE A 84 -6.72 -3.29 18.62
C PHE A 84 -7.80 -3.29 19.71
N THR A 85 -8.19 -2.13 20.21
CA THR A 85 -9.55 -1.97 20.77
C THR A 85 -10.43 -2.57 19.70
N TYR A 86 -11.12 -3.69 20.02
CA TYR A 86 -11.91 -4.46 19.03
C TYR A 86 -12.68 -3.45 18.19
N PRO A 87 -12.36 -3.31 16.91
CA PRO A 87 -12.94 -2.25 16.12
C PRO A 87 -14.43 -2.54 16.05
N ALA A 88 -15.23 -1.51 16.13
CA ALA A 88 -16.70 -1.61 16.11
C ALA A 88 -17.23 -2.44 14.92
N HIS A 89 -16.41 -2.65 13.89
CA HIS A 89 -16.77 -3.34 12.66
C HIS A 89 -16.13 -4.73 12.49
N CYS A 90 -15.32 -5.23 13.41
CA CYS A 90 -14.78 -6.60 13.31
C CYS A 90 -15.88 -7.64 13.35
N ILE A 91 -16.85 -7.48 14.27
CA ILE A 91 -17.99 -8.39 14.38
C ILE A 91 -18.85 -8.35 13.12
N ASP A 92 -19.11 -7.16 12.60
CA ASP A 92 -19.90 -6.98 11.37
C ASP A 92 -19.21 -7.64 10.18
N LEU A 93 -17.89 -7.51 10.06
CA LEU A 93 -17.10 -8.17 9.02
C LEU A 93 -17.08 -9.69 9.18
N GLU A 94 -16.99 -10.21 10.41
CA GLU A 94 -17.12 -11.65 10.66
C GLU A 94 -18.47 -12.20 10.25
N LEU A 95 -19.56 -11.45 10.43
CA LEU A 95 -20.89 -11.83 9.98
C LEU A 95 -20.94 -11.91 8.44
N VAL A 96 -20.32 -10.97 7.73
CA VAL A 96 -20.17 -11.05 6.27
C VAL A 96 -19.38 -12.29 5.86
N LEU A 97 -18.32 -12.63 6.60
CA LEU A 97 -17.51 -13.82 6.31
C LEU A 97 -18.28 -15.13 6.53
N LYS A 98 -19.23 -15.18 7.47
CA LYS A 98 -20.08 -16.36 7.73
C LYS A 98 -21.21 -16.48 6.72
N ASP A 99 -21.65 -15.36 6.12
CA ASP A 99 -22.69 -15.33 5.10
C ASP A 99 -22.09 -15.61 3.72
N GLN A 100 -22.37 -16.79 3.19
CA GLN A 100 -21.84 -17.22 1.89
C GLN A 100 -22.32 -16.33 0.74
N GLN A 101 -23.58 -15.85 0.80
CA GLN A 101 -24.12 -14.99 -0.26
C GLN A 101 -23.42 -13.62 -0.27
N LYS A 102 -23.30 -12.98 0.87
CA LYS A 102 -22.58 -11.68 1.00
C LYS A 102 -21.13 -11.80 0.54
N ALA A 103 -20.44 -12.87 0.90
CA ALA A 103 -19.07 -13.12 0.46
C ALA A 103 -18.96 -13.34 -1.06
N MET A 104 -19.95 -14.03 -1.67
CA MET A 104 -20.03 -14.17 -3.14
C MET A 104 -20.32 -12.83 -3.81
N ASP A 105 -21.23 -12.02 -3.26
CA ASP A 105 -21.56 -10.69 -3.77
C ASP A 105 -20.35 -9.78 -3.77
N PHE A 106 -19.59 -9.75 -2.68
CA PHE A 106 -18.32 -9.02 -2.64
C PHE A 106 -17.32 -9.51 -3.68
N THR A 107 -17.18 -10.84 -3.81
CA THR A 107 -16.23 -11.44 -4.75
C THR A 107 -16.59 -11.11 -6.20
N ASN A 108 -17.87 -11.15 -6.56
CA ASN A 108 -18.34 -10.81 -7.88
C ASN A 108 -18.17 -9.32 -8.19
N TRP A 109 -18.53 -8.47 -7.25
CA TRP A 109 -18.30 -7.03 -7.33
C TRP A 109 -16.79 -6.71 -7.51
N ALA A 110 -15.93 -7.33 -6.72
CA ALA A 110 -14.48 -7.14 -6.79
C ALA A 110 -13.91 -7.54 -8.16
N ARG A 111 -14.41 -8.63 -8.76
CA ARG A 111 -14.03 -9.06 -10.11
C ARG A 111 -14.47 -8.04 -11.17
N GLN A 112 -15.71 -7.55 -11.08
CA GLN A 112 -16.24 -6.53 -11.99
C GLN A 112 -15.46 -5.22 -11.86
N LYS A 113 -15.20 -4.77 -10.61
CA LYS A 113 -14.41 -3.57 -10.36
C LYS A 113 -13.00 -3.66 -10.91
N ARG A 114 -12.36 -4.81 -10.71
CA ARG A 114 -11.02 -5.06 -11.27
C ARG A 114 -11.05 -5.09 -12.81
N ALA A 115 -12.08 -5.66 -13.43
CA ALA A 115 -12.24 -5.66 -14.89
C ALA A 115 -12.40 -4.23 -15.42
N PHE A 116 -13.24 -3.42 -14.78
CA PHE A 116 -13.38 -2.00 -15.09
C PHE A 116 -12.03 -1.27 -15.02
N MET A 117 -11.25 -1.48 -13.95
CA MET A 117 -9.94 -0.88 -13.80
C MET A 117 -8.94 -1.30 -14.89
N LYS A 118 -8.99 -2.56 -15.34
CA LYS A 118 -8.19 -3.01 -16.48
C LYS A 118 -8.52 -2.22 -17.75
N THR A 119 -9.81 -2.04 -18.04
CA THR A 119 -10.25 -1.24 -19.18
C THR A 119 -9.76 0.21 -19.07
N GLU A 120 -9.88 0.83 -17.89
CA GLU A 120 -9.37 2.17 -17.66
C GLU A 120 -7.86 2.30 -17.86
N VAL A 121 -7.09 1.31 -17.45
CA VAL A 121 -5.63 1.28 -17.67
C VAL A 121 -5.32 1.16 -19.16
N ILE A 122 -6.02 0.29 -19.89
CA ILE A 122 -5.84 0.16 -21.34
C ILE A 122 -6.13 1.48 -22.04
N ARG A 123 -7.26 2.14 -21.73
CA ARG A 123 -7.62 3.44 -22.31
C ARG A 123 -6.58 4.53 -22.08
N ARG A 124 -5.92 4.51 -20.90
CA ARG A 124 -4.82 5.46 -20.61
C ARG A 124 -3.56 5.17 -21.39
N ILE A 125 -3.30 3.89 -21.71
CA ILE A 125 -2.13 3.49 -22.50
C ILE A 125 -2.37 3.69 -23.99
N TYR A 126 -3.58 3.39 -24.46
CA TYR A 126 -4.04 3.45 -25.85
C TYR A 126 -5.38 4.17 -25.94
N PRO A 127 -5.41 5.51 -25.92
CA PRO A 127 -6.65 6.29 -25.88
C PRO A 127 -7.61 6.05 -27.07
N ASN A 128 -7.07 5.70 -28.23
CA ASN A 128 -7.81 5.56 -29.49
C ASN A 128 -8.07 4.10 -29.88
N ALA A 129 -7.73 3.13 -29.05
CA ALA A 129 -7.89 1.73 -29.40
C ALA A 129 -9.21 1.17 -28.82
N ASP A 130 -9.98 0.49 -29.65
CA ASP A 130 -11.12 -0.31 -29.21
C ASP A 130 -10.61 -1.67 -28.69
N ILE A 131 -10.08 -1.66 -27.47
CA ILE A 131 -9.46 -2.82 -26.86
C ILE A 131 -10.27 -3.27 -25.65
N SER A 132 -10.67 -4.53 -25.64
CA SER A 132 -11.38 -5.09 -24.52
C SER A 132 -10.46 -5.45 -23.34
N CYS A 133 -11.01 -5.56 -22.13
CA CYS A 133 -10.26 -5.98 -20.95
C CYS A 133 -9.75 -7.43 -21.02
N SER A 134 -10.22 -8.24 -21.98
CA SER A 134 -9.74 -9.63 -22.22
C SER A 134 -8.26 -9.65 -22.62
N ASN A 135 -7.79 -8.68 -23.37
CA ASN A 135 -6.41 -8.59 -23.85
C ASN A 135 -5.46 -7.93 -22.85
N TYR A 136 -5.94 -7.57 -21.66
CA TYR A 136 -5.15 -6.85 -20.65
C TYR A 136 -3.81 -7.54 -20.33
N ARG A 137 -3.82 -8.85 -20.13
CA ARG A 137 -2.60 -9.60 -19.77
C ARG A 137 -1.57 -9.57 -20.88
N GLU A 138 -2.00 -9.71 -22.13
CA GLU A 138 -1.14 -9.67 -23.32
C GLU A 138 -0.53 -8.30 -23.49
N ILE A 139 -1.35 -7.24 -23.37
CA ILE A 139 -0.89 -5.85 -23.46
C ILE A 139 0.15 -5.55 -22.38
N ILE A 140 -0.11 -5.90 -21.12
CA ILE A 140 0.86 -5.67 -20.05
C ILE A 140 2.14 -6.47 -20.31
N SER A 141 2.02 -7.74 -20.74
CA SER A 141 3.19 -8.58 -21.05
C SER A 141 4.03 -8.03 -22.19
N PHE A 142 3.41 -7.45 -23.21
CA PHE A 142 4.08 -6.81 -24.32
C PHE A 142 4.81 -5.51 -23.91
N LEU A 143 4.24 -4.77 -22.99
CA LEU A 143 4.79 -3.48 -22.53
C LEU A 143 5.80 -3.62 -21.37
N MET A 144 5.88 -4.79 -20.75
CA MET A 144 6.88 -5.05 -19.71
C MET A 144 8.29 -5.00 -20.29
N PRO A 145 9.29 -4.58 -19.51
CA PRO A 145 10.68 -4.69 -19.92
C PRO A 145 11.07 -6.16 -20.10
N GLU A 146 12.03 -6.43 -21.00
CA GLU A 146 12.56 -7.78 -21.22
C GLU A 146 13.13 -8.39 -19.94
N ASP A 147 13.77 -7.57 -19.11
CA ASP A 147 14.27 -7.98 -17.80
C ASP A 147 13.10 -8.09 -16.78
N ARG A 148 12.60 -9.30 -16.63
CA ARG A 148 11.51 -9.63 -15.71
C ARG A 148 11.85 -9.34 -14.25
N GLU A 149 13.13 -9.43 -13.85
CA GLU A 149 13.53 -9.15 -12.47
C GLU A 149 13.39 -7.66 -12.16
N LYS A 150 13.78 -6.79 -13.08
CA LYS A 150 13.54 -5.34 -12.94
C LYS A 150 12.06 -5.04 -12.74
N TRP A 151 11.20 -5.65 -13.57
CA TRP A 151 9.75 -5.51 -13.45
C TRP A 151 9.23 -5.94 -12.08
N LEU A 152 9.65 -7.13 -11.61
CA LEU A 152 9.22 -7.66 -10.32
C LEU A 152 9.67 -6.78 -9.14
N THR A 153 10.90 -6.26 -9.19
CA THR A 153 11.43 -5.37 -8.16
C THR A 153 10.57 -4.09 -8.04
N VAL A 154 10.27 -3.43 -9.17
CA VAL A 154 9.43 -2.23 -9.20
C VAL A 154 8.01 -2.55 -8.74
N LYS A 155 7.42 -3.64 -9.25
CA LYS A 155 6.06 -4.04 -8.90
C LYS A 155 5.91 -4.43 -7.44
N ASN A 156 6.89 -5.12 -6.85
CA ASN A 156 6.88 -5.47 -5.43
C ASN A 156 7.01 -4.22 -4.54
N THR A 157 7.84 -3.26 -4.95
CA THR A 157 7.95 -1.98 -4.24
C THR A 157 6.62 -1.21 -4.26
N LEU A 158 5.99 -1.09 -5.43
CA LEU A 158 4.66 -0.50 -5.54
C LEU A 158 3.62 -1.24 -4.70
N LYS A 159 3.61 -2.57 -4.76
CA LYS A 159 2.73 -3.40 -3.93
C LYS A 159 2.89 -3.07 -2.45
N ALA A 160 4.11 -2.90 -1.95
CA ALA A 160 4.36 -2.55 -0.56
C ALA A 160 3.79 -1.15 -0.22
N LEU A 161 3.94 -0.17 -1.12
CA LEU A 161 3.34 1.16 -0.96
C LEU A 161 1.81 1.11 -0.91
N PHE A 162 1.19 0.35 -1.81
CA PHE A 162 -0.27 0.14 -1.79
C PHE A 162 -0.71 -0.55 -0.50
N TRP A 163 -0.01 -1.59 -0.09
CA TRP A 163 -0.31 -2.29 1.17
C TRP A 163 -0.20 -1.36 2.37
N SER A 164 0.80 -0.48 2.40
CA SER A 164 0.96 0.49 3.47
C SER A 164 -0.24 1.43 3.59
N LEU A 165 -0.72 1.94 2.45
CA LEU A 165 -1.88 2.83 2.41
C LEU A 165 -3.17 2.09 2.79
N ILE A 166 -3.37 0.89 2.27
CA ILE A 166 -4.54 0.07 2.57
C ILE A 166 -4.57 -0.26 4.06
N THR A 167 -3.44 -0.68 4.63
CA THR A 167 -3.34 -1.02 6.06
C THR A 167 -3.65 0.19 6.94
N GLU A 168 -3.06 1.37 6.65
CA GLU A 168 -3.38 2.62 7.33
C GLU A 168 -4.89 2.88 7.32
N HIS A 169 -5.50 2.75 6.15
CA HIS A 169 -6.92 3.01 6.00
C HIS A 169 -7.79 2.01 6.77
N LEU A 170 -7.51 0.72 6.67
CA LEU A 170 -8.25 -0.32 7.39
C LEU A 170 -8.17 -0.12 8.91
N ILE A 171 -6.97 0.18 9.42
CA ILE A 171 -6.76 0.51 10.83
C ILE A 171 -7.60 1.72 11.25
N SER A 172 -7.59 2.80 10.45
CA SER A 172 -8.35 4.02 10.74
C SER A 172 -9.86 3.80 10.74
N LEU A 173 -10.35 2.80 10.02
CA LEU A 173 -11.76 2.38 9.97
C LEU A 173 -12.12 1.36 11.05
N GLY A 174 -11.15 0.91 11.83
CA GLY A 174 -11.37 -0.16 12.78
C GLY A 174 -11.68 -1.51 12.12
N LEU A 175 -11.20 -1.77 10.92
CA LEU A 175 -11.31 -3.06 10.24
C LEU A 175 -10.05 -3.88 10.45
N ASP A 176 -10.18 -5.19 10.70
CA ASP A 176 -9.04 -6.08 10.83
C ASP A 176 -8.40 -6.34 9.46
N PRO A 177 -7.15 -5.92 9.22
CA PRO A 177 -6.45 -6.18 7.96
C PRO A 177 -6.28 -7.64 7.59
N HIS A 178 -6.40 -8.56 8.57
CA HIS A 178 -6.27 -10.00 8.37
C HIS A 178 -7.56 -10.67 7.86
N CYS A 179 -8.73 -10.09 8.12
CA CYS A 179 -10.04 -10.68 7.82
C CYS A 179 -10.43 -10.55 6.34
N GLY A 180 -9.75 -11.26 5.43
CA GLY A 180 -10.08 -11.25 4.00
C GLY A 180 -11.35 -12.00 3.64
N ILE A 181 -12.08 -11.53 2.64
CA ILE A 181 -13.29 -12.18 2.08
C ILE A 181 -12.89 -13.14 0.94
N ILE A 182 -12.03 -12.69 0.04
CA ILE A 182 -11.51 -13.50 -1.08
C ILE A 182 -10.29 -14.31 -0.59
N ASN A 183 -9.38 -13.66 0.14
CA ASN A 183 -8.13 -14.24 0.62
C ASN A 183 -8.23 -14.70 2.09
N ARG A 184 -9.27 -15.46 2.44
CA ARG A 184 -9.61 -15.89 3.81
C ARG A 184 -8.48 -16.58 4.58
N LYS A 185 -7.63 -17.34 3.90
CA LYS A 185 -6.57 -18.15 4.51
C LYS A 185 -5.21 -17.44 4.51
N SER A 186 -5.16 -16.19 4.08
CA SER A 186 -3.91 -15.46 3.95
C SER A 186 -3.70 -14.48 5.09
N ALA A 187 -2.48 -14.38 5.60
CA ALA A 187 -2.11 -13.24 6.42
C ALA A 187 -2.38 -11.95 5.65
N PHE A 188 -2.93 -10.94 6.33
CA PHE A 188 -3.37 -9.69 5.69
C PHE A 188 -4.40 -9.92 4.57
N GLY A 189 -5.38 -10.82 4.79
CA GLY A 189 -6.35 -11.22 3.79
C GLY A 189 -7.13 -10.05 3.21
N LEU A 190 -7.61 -9.11 4.04
CA LEU A 190 -8.36 -7.94 3.59
C LEU A 190 -7.47 -6.97 2.81
N VAL A 191 -6.23 -6.75 3.23
CA VAL A 191 -5.24 -5.97 2.47
C VAL A 191 -5.01 -6.59 1.09
N ARG A 192 -4.94 -7.92 1.01
CA ARG A 192 -4.81 -8.65 -0.27
C ARG A 192 -6.04 -8.52 -1.16
N ASP A 193 -7.25 -8.48 -0.58
CA ASP A 193 -8.50 -8.28 -1.33
C ASP A 193 -8.52 -6.90 -1.99
N TYR A 194 -8.17 -5.85 -1.24
CA TYR A 194 -8.01 -4.51 -1.78
C TYR A 194 -6.93 -4.46 -2.88
N ALA A 195 -5.75 -5.02 -2.59
CA ALA A 195 -4.63 -5.06 -3.54
C ALA A 195 -4.97 -5.85 -4.82
N TYR A 196 -5.79 -6.90 -4.74
CA TYR A 196 -6.29 -7.64 -5.89
C TYR A 196 -7.11 -6.76 -6.82
N ILE A 197 -8.05 -5.98 -6.26
CA ILE A 197 -8.89 -5.06 -7.03
C ILE A 197 -8.05 -3.96 -7.67
N MET A 198 -7.06 -3.43 -6.93
CA MET A 198 -6.24 -2.29 -7.33
C MET A 198 -5.00 -2.68 -8.16
N SER A 199 -4.78 -3.98 -8.41
CA SER A 199 -3.61 -4.46 -9.14
C SER A 199 -3.40 -3.83 -10.54
N PRO A 200 -4.46 -3.45 -11.32
CA PRO A 200 -4.24 -2.77 -12.58
C PRO A 200 -3.61 -1.38 -12.44
N GLU A 201 -3.91 -0.64 -11.36
CA GLU A 201 -3.27 0.65 -11.09
C GLU A 201 -1.78 0.46 -10.74
N MET A 202 -1.43 -0.62 -10.02
CA MET A 202 -0.03 -0.96 -9.75
C MET A 202 0.73 -1.27 -11.07
N ASP A 203 0.10 -2.04 -11.97
CA ASP A 203 0.68 -2.34 -13.29
C ASP A 203 0.89 -1.05 -14.10
N TYR A 204 -0.07 -0.13 -14.10
CA TYR A 204 0.04 1.15 -14.77
C TYR A 204 1.21 2.00 -14.21
N GLN A 205 1.31 2.11 -12.89
CA GLN A 205 2.41 2.88 -12.27
C GLN A 205 3.78 2.24 -12.54
N ALA A 206 3.86 0.90 -12.56
CA ALA A 206 5.07 0.20 -12.95
C ALA A 206 5.46 0.50 -14.40
N LEU A 207 4.51 0.44 -15.35
CA LEU A 207 4.76 0.81 -16.75
C LEU A 207 5.23 2.26 -16.88
N GLN A 208 4.62 3.19 -16.13
CA GLN A 208 5.05 4.58 -16.13
C GLN A 208 6.49 4.76 -15.58
N PHE A 209 6.89 3.93 -14.62
CA PHE A 209 8.27 3.95 -14.13
C PHE A 209 9.24 3.56 -15.24
N PHE A 210 8.95 2.51 -16.02
CA PHE A 210 9.80 2.04 -17.11
C PHE A 210 9.79 2.94 -18.37
N ARG A 211 8.89 3.90 -18.45
CA ARG A 211 8.90 4.95 -19.48
C ARG A 211 9.85 6.12 -19.16
N SER A 212 10.59 6.05 -18.06
CA SER A 212 11.61 7.06 -17.73
C SER A 212 12.87 6.87 -18.58
N ASP A 213 13.43 7.97 -19.09
CA ASP A 213 14.59 7.96 -20.00
C ASP A 213 15.91 7.49 -19.37
N SER A 214 15.95 7.24 -18.06
CA SER A 214 17.15 6.91 -17.30
C SER A 214 17.02 5.67 -16.39
N ILE A 215 16.39 4.61 -16.88
CA ILE A 215 16.12 3.37 -16.12
C ILE A 215 17.38 2.79 -15.47
N ASP A 216 18.51 2.79 -16.16
CA ASP A 216 19.75 2.22 -15.65
C ASP A 216 20.33 3.00 -14.45
N THR A 217 19.94 4.27 -14.28
CA THR A 217 20.29 5.04 -13.07
C THR A 217 19.33 4.76 -11.90
N LEU A 218 18.16 4.21 -12.18
CA LEU A 218 17.10 3.95 -11.20
C LEU A 218 17.17 2.52 -10.66
N ILE A 219 17.73 1.57 -11.42
CA ILE A 219 17.84 0.15 -11.05
C ILE A 219 19.27 -0.33 -11.27
N ARG A 220 19.86 -0.91 -10.23
CA ARG A 220 21.15 -1.62 -10.34
C ARG A 220 20.90 -3.07 -10.74
N SER A 221 21.51 -3.50 -11.83
CA SER A 221 21.42 -4.85 -12.38
C SER A 221 22.73 -5.64 -12.26
N ASP A 222 23.77 -5.05 -11.68
CA ASP A 222 25.08 -5.67 -11.44
C ASP A 222 25.02 -6.82 -10.43
N ARG A 223 23.91 -6.94 -9.71
CA ARG A 223 23.62 -8.00 -8.73
C ARG A 223 22.26 -8.62 -9.00
N LYS A 224 22.13 -9.92 -8.69
CA LYS A 224 20.85 -10.62 -8.67
C LYS A 224 20.48 -10.93 -7.23
N PRO A 225 19.26 -10.57 -6.78
CA PRO A 225 18.20 -9.83 -7.50
C PRO A 225 18.52 -8.35 -7.74
N CYS A 226 17.87 -7.73 -8.72
CA CYS A 226 18.01 -6.31 -9.04
C CYS A 226 17.63 -5.42 -7.84
N LEU A 227 18.29 -4.26 -7.74
CA LEU A 227 18.08 -3.30 -6.66
C LEU A 227 17.64 -1.95 -7.21
N LEU A 228 16.66 -1.33 -6.53
CA LEU A 228 16.37 0.08 -6.75
C LEU A 228 17.47 0.94 -6.11
N THR A 229 17.94 1.92 -6.87
CA THR A 229 18.81 2.97 -6.30
C THR A 229 17.99 3.92 -5.43
N ALA A 230 18.64 4.78 -4.64
CA ALA A 230 17.94 5.83 -3.89
C ALA A 230 17.10 6.72 -4.81
N LYS A 231 17.59 7.04 -6.01
CA LYS A 231 16.84 7.77 -7.06
C LYS A 231 15.64 6.97 -7.55
N GLY A 232 15.79 5.65 -7.74
CA GLY A 232 14.71 4.75 -8.14
C GLY A 232 13.58 4.69 -7.11
N ILE A 233 13.92 4.53 -5.83
CA ILE A 233 12.96 4.55 -4.73
C ILE A 233 12.24 5.90 -4.67
N HIS A 234 12.97 7.01 -4.75
CA HIS A 234 12.37 8.34 -4.77
C HIS A 234 11.42 8.55 -5.95
N ASN A 235 11.80 8.07 -7.15
CA ASN A 235 10.95 8.14 -8.34
C ASN A 235 9.63 7.37 -8.14
N ILE A 236 9.71 6.14 -7.60
CA ILE A 236 8.50 5.34 -7.31
C ILE A 236 7.62 6.01 -6.27
N ILE A 237 8.20 6.53 -5.18
CA ILE A 237 7.46 7.25 -4.15
C ILE A 237 6.74 8.46 -4.75
N ASN A 238 7.43 9.29 -5.51
CA ASN A 238 6.83 10.48 -6.14
C ASN A 238 5.68 10.10 -7.07
N ARG A 239 5.82 9.05 -7.88
CA ARG A 239 4.74 8.57 -8.75
C ARG A 239 3.54 8.09 -7.94
N PHE A 240 3.79 7.33 -6.88
CA PHE A 240 2.73 6.85 -5.98
C PHE A 240 2.01 8.02 -5.30
N GLU A 241 2.75 8.99 -4.74
CA GLU A 241 2.18 10.15 -4.07
C GLU A 241 1.38 11.04 -5.04
N ASN A 242 1.87 11.27 -6.25
CA ASN A 242 1.16 12.04 -7.28
C ASN A 242 -0.16 11.39 -7.71
N ARG A 243 -0.29 10.07 -7.52
CA ARG A 243 -1.51 9.32 -7.84
C ARG A 243 -2.28 8.86 -6.61
N GLN A 244 -1.87 9.27 -5.42
CA GLN A 244 -2.47 8.84 -4.16
C GLN A 244 -3.98 9.17 -4.10
N TYR A 245 -4.43 10.25 -4.75
CA TYR A 245 -5.84 10.60 -4.80
C TYR A 245 -6.70 9.53 -5.51
N ILE A 246 -6.16 8.90 -6.58
CA ILE A 246 -6.84 7.79 -7.29
C ILE A 246 -6.90 6.57 -6.37
N VAL A 247 -5.76 6.25 -5.73
CA VAL A 247 -5.65 5.10 -4.83
C VAL A 247 -6.61 5.26 -3.65
N ARG A 248 -6.67 6.45 -3.02
CA ARG A 248 -7.60 6.75 -1.91
C ARG A 248 -9.07 6.67 -2.35
N ARG A 249 -9.41 7.16 -3.54
CA ARG A 249 -10.76 7.01 -4.09
C ARG A 249 -11.16 5.55 -4.23
N LEU A 250 -10.29 4.72 -4.81
CA LEU A 250 -10.54 3.27 -4.96
C LEU A 250 -10.70 2.57 -3.61
N VAL A 251 -9.85 2.92 -2.64
CA VAL A 251 -9.96 2.43 -1.27
C VAL A 251 -11.29 2.82 -0.66
N GLY A 252 -11.76 4.06 -0.89
CA GLY A 252 -13.10 4.52 -0.47
C GLY A 252 -14.23 3.71 -1.08
N GLU A 253 -14.20 3.47 -2.40
CA GLU A 253 -15.22 2.68 -3.09
C GLU A 253 -15.30 1.22 -2.58
N ILE A 254 -14.15 0.61 -2.24
CA ILE A 254 -14.12 -0.74 -1.65
C ILE A 254 -14.68 -0.71 -0.23
N LYS A 255 -14.33 0.30 0.56
CA LYS A 255 -14.90 0.54 1.90
C LYS A 255 -16.42 0.65 1.84
N ASP A 256 -16.95 1.46 0.93
CA ASP A 256 -18.40 1.69 0.80
C ASP A 256 -19.13 0.38 0.48
N LYS A 257 -18.55 -0.45 -0.41
CA LYS A 257 -19.10 -1.78 -0.69
C LYS A 257 -19.05 -2.73 0.52
N LEU A 258 -18.01 -2.67 1.33
CA LEU A 258 -17.94 -3.47 2.56
C LEU A 258 -19.03 -3.05 3.55
N TYR A 259 -19.23 -1.74 3.74
CA TYR A 259 -20.24 -1.22 4.66
C TYR A 259 -21.66 -1.54 4.19
N GLU A 260 -21.94 -1.47 2.89
CA GLU A 260 -23.20 -1.94 2.31
C GLU A 260 -23.48 -3.40 2.71
N LEU A 261 -22.51 -4.29 2.58
CA LEU A 261 -22.64 -5.71 2.92
C LEU A 261 -22.77 -5.97 4.43
N MET A 262 -22.11 -5.15 5.25
CA MET A 262 -22.23 -5.21 6.69
C MET A 262 -23.61 -4.70 7.21
N GLY A 263 -24.36 -3.97 6.37
CA GLY A 263 -25.64 -3.39 6.77
C GLY A 263 -25.48 -2.22 7.73
N THR A 264 -24.32 -1.58 7.75
CA THR A 264 -24.05 -0.41 8.59
C THR A 264 -24.40 0.86 7.83
N ASP A 265 -25.58 1.44 8.08
CA ASP A 265 -25.88 2.81 7.68
C ASP A 265 -24.96 3.77 8.44
N TYR A 266 -23.92 4.21 7.76
CA TYR A 266 -22.85 5.02 8.37
C TYR A 266 -23.32 6.42 8.77
N GLU A 267 -24.32 6.97 8.09
CA GLU A 267 -24.88 8.31 8.39
C GLU A 267 -25.62 8.38 9.74
N GLY A 268 -26.16 7.27 10.22
CA GLY A 268 -26.91 7.23 11.49
C GLY A 268 -26.06 7.08 12.75
N LYS A 269 -24.81 6.62 12.68
CA LYS A 269 -23.97 6.35 13.86
C LYS A 269 -23.00 7.48 14.21
N LEU A 270 -22.55 8.29 13.25
CA LEU A 270 -21.74 9.48 13.56
C LEU A 270 -22.53 10.54 14.35
N SER A 271 -23.84 10.66 14.13
CA SER A 271 -24.71 11.58 14.87
C SER A 271 -25.00 11.16 16.33
N ARG A 272 -24.57 9.96 16.74
CA ARG A 272 -24.70 9.47 18.13
C ARG A 272 -23.40 9.52 18.93
N LEU A 273 -22.28 9.91 18.30
CA LEU A 273 -20.95 10.01 18.92
C LEU A 273 -20.44 11.46 18.98
N LEU A 274 -21.17 12.41 18.43
CA LEU A 274 -21.02 13.86 18.63
C LEU A 274 -22.14 14.37 19.57
#